data_848970eec4add7f9257ee07908c84fe0
#
_entry.id   848970eec4add7f9257ee07908c84fe0
#
_cell.length_a   1.000
_cell.length_b   1.000
_cell.length_c   1.000
_cell.angle_alpha   90.00
_cell.angle_beta   90.00
_cell.angle_gamma   90.00
#
_symmetry.space_group_name_H-M   'P 1'
#
loop_
_entity.id
_entity.type
_entity.pdbx_description
1 polymer ?
#
loop_
_entity_poly.entity_id
_entity_poly.type
_entity_poly.pdbx_seq_one_letter_code
_entity_poly.pdbx_strand_id
1 'polypeptide(L)'
;MSLTEVRDAATIVGVIIGVMTLLKGYMEYRRNAVLGRVQHFATLKQEFKENVTLAKITELLEADDPKLAEIPPREKWRFLCFFEEVTVLLRAKLISDELVYYMFGYYATRCDRSQWFWNEAFPKDEAYWLLFFDFVARMQNVESLKKENRKAFVERIRA
;
A
#
# COMPACT_ATOMS: atom_id res chain seq x y z
N MET A 1 -34.90 50.03 9.14
CA MET A 1 -33.54 49.45 9.02
C MET A 1 -32.61 50.53 8.49
N SER A 2 -31.55 50.83 9.24
CA SER A 2 -30.54 51.77 8.76
C SER A 2 -29.65 51.12 7.68
N LEU A 3 -29.07 51.95 6.79
CA LEU A 3 -28.13 51.49 5.76
C LEU A 3 -26.95 50.71 6.33
N THR A 4 -26.55 51.03 7.56
CA THR A 4 -25.48 50.35 8.30
C THR A 4 -25.90 48.94 8.71
N GLU A 5 -27.11 48.73 9.20
CA GLU A 5 -27.61 47.41 9.59
C GLU A 5 -27.72 46.44 8.39
N VAL A 6 -28.12 46.97 7.23
CA VAL A 6 -28.19 46.16 5.99
C VAL A 6 -26.79 45.74 5.53
N ARG A 7 -25.83 46.66 5.58
CA ARG A 7 -24.43 46.38 5.22
C ARG A 7 -23.81 45.33 6.15
N ASP A 8 -24.03 45.49 7.46
CA ASP A 8 -23.45 44.58 8.46
C ASP A 8 -24.07 43.16 8.35
N ALA A 9 -25.40 43.08 8.11
CA ALA A 9 -26.06 41.84 7.83
C ALA A 9 -25.54 41.15 6.53
N ALA A 10 -25.35 41.90 5.46
CA ALA A 10 -24.78 41.37 4.20
C ALA A 10 -23.35 40.86 4.41
N THR A 11 -22.55 41.55 5.21
CA THR A 11 -21.18 41.14 5.53
C THR A 11 -21.16 39.81 6.31
N ILE A 12 -22.01 39.69 7.31
CA ILE A 12 -22.13 38.44 8.12
C ILE A 12 -22.55 37.27 7.24
N VAL A 13 -23.57 37.45 6.38
CA VAL A 13 -24.02 36.41 5.44
C VAL A 13 -22.90 36.02 4.48
N GLY A 14 -22.16 36.99 3.94
CA GLY A 14 -21.01 36.72 3.05
C GLY A 14 -19.93 35.89 3.73
N VAL A 15 -19.59 36.22 4.98
CA VAL A 15 -18.62 35.47 5.79
C VAL A 15 -19.09 34.02 6.02
N ILE A 16 -20.37 33.84 6.38
CA ILE A 16 -20.96 32.50 6.61
C ILE A 16 -20.88 31.67 5.33
N ILE A 17 -21.27 32.22 4.19
CA ILE A 17 -21.21 31.52 2.88
C ILE A 17 -19.75 31.17 2.54
N GLY A 18 -18.80 32.09 2.77
CA GLY A 18 -17.38 31.84 2.56
C GLY A 18 -16.84 30.69 3.40
N VAL A 19 -17.17 30.66 4.69
CA VAL A 19 -16.77 29.59 5.61
C VAL A 19 -17.38 28.24 5.19
N MET A 20 -18.67 28.21 4.85
CA MET A 20 -19.34 27.00 4.41
C MET A 20 -18.74 26.45 3.09
N THR A 21 -18.38 27.33 2.16
CA THR A 21 -17.73 26.95 0.91
C THR A 21 -16.35 26.34 1.15
N LEU A 22 -15.55 26.94 2.04
CA LEU A 22 -14.25 26.41 2.43
C LEU A 22 -14.36 25.03 3.11
N LEU A 23 -15.32 24.85 4.01
CA LEU A 23 -15.58 23.58 4.69
C LEU A 23 -15.99 22.50 3.68
N LYS A 24 -16.89 22.83 2.75
CA LYS A 24 -17.30 21.92 1.68
C LYS A 24 -16.11 21.51 0.80
N GLY A 25 -15.30 22.47 0.36
CA GLY A 25 -14.09 22.21 -0.44
C GLY A 25 -13.10 21.31 0.29
N TYR A 26 -12.88 21.55 1.60
CA TYR A 26 -12.03 20.70 2.42
C TYR A 26 -12.56 19.26 2.57
N MET A 27 -13.88 19.10 2.77
CA MET A 27 -14.50 17.78 2.85
C MET A 27 -14.41 17.02 1.52
N GLU A 28 -14.65 17.70 0.39
CA GLU A 28 -14.49 17.11 -0.95
C GLU A 28 -13.04 16.71 -1.23
N TYR A 29 -12.08 17.57 -0.88
CA TYR A 29 -10.66 17.26 -1.01
C TYR A 29 -10.28 15.98 -0.23
N ARG A 30 -10.70 15.89 1.05
CA ARG A 30 -10.47 14.69 1.85
C ARG A 30 -11.12 13.44 1.26
N ARG A 31 -12.34 13.54 0.78
CA ARG A 31 -13.05 12.42 0.15
C ARG A 31 -12.35 11.95 -1.12
N ASN A 32 -11.91 12.86 -1.96
CA ASN A 32 -11.20 12.53 -3.20
C ASN A 32 -9.84 11.89 -2.90
N ALA A 33 -9.13 12.34 -1.88
CA ALA A 33 -7.89 11.73 -1.44
C ALA A 33 -8.07 10.28 -0.94
N VAL A 34 -9.18 9.99 -0.25
CA VAL A 34 -9.52 8.61 0.18
C VAL A 34 -9.87 7.74 -1.03
N LEU A 35 -10.69 8.24 -1.94
CA LEU A 35 -11.08 7.51 -3.15
C LEU A 35 -9.87 7.19 -4.03
N GLY A 36 -8.96 8.13 -4.21
CA GLY A 36 -7.71 7.92 -4.94
C GLY A 36 -6.86 6.79 -4.34
N ARG A 37 -6.76 6.73 -3.00
CA ARG A 37 -6.06 5.64 -2.31
C ARG A 37 -6.70 4.27 -2.56
N VAL A 38 -8.03 4.19 -2.45
CA VAL A 38 -8.77 2.94 -2.68
C VAL A 38 -8.62 2.47 -4.12
N GLN A 39 -8.70 3.38 -5.09
CA GLN A 39 -8.50 3.06 -6.51
C GLN A 39 -7.09 2.55 -6.78
N HIS A 40 -6.08 3.22 -6.24
CA HIS A 40 -4.69 2.83 -6.41
C HIS A 40 -4.39 1.44 -5.80
N PHE A 41 -4.93 1.19 -4.61
CA PHE A 41 -4.84 -0.13 -4.00
C PHE A 41 -5.56 -1.22 -4.82
N ALA A 42 -6.74 -0.90 -5.38
CA ALA A 42 -7.46 -1.83 -6.24
C ALA A 42 -6.66 -2.18 -7.51
N THR A 43 -5.98 -1.19 -8.11
CA THR A 43 -5.09 -1.41 -9.26
C THR A 43 -3.92 -2.33 -8.91
N LEU A 44 -3.24 -2.09 -7.79
CA LEU A 44 -2.16 -2.97 -7.32
C LEU A 44 -2.63 -4.40 -7.08
N LYS A 45 -3.79 -4.55 -6.45
CA LYS A 45 -4.38 -5.87 -6.21
C LYS A 45 -4.73 -6.59 -7.52
N GLN A 46 -5.26 -5.86 -8.48
CA GLN A 46 -5.57 -6.37 -9.80
C GLN A 46 -4.30 -6.79 -10.53
N GLU A 47 -3.29 -5.93 -10.56
CA GLU A 47 -1.98 -6.24 -11.17
C GLU A 47 -1.36 -7.49 -10.54
N PHE A 48 -1.35 -7.59 -9.22
CA PHE A 48 -0.80 -8.75 -8.52
C PHE A 48 -1.48 -10.05 -8.91
N LYS A 49 -2.80 -10.01 -9.17
CA LYS A 49 -3.58 -11.20 -9.53
C LYS A 49 -3.54 -11.56 -11.01
N GLU A 50 -3.57 -10.55 -11.87
CA GLU A 50 -3.73 -10.73 -13.31
C GLU A 50 -2.41 -10.82 -14.06
N ASN A 51 -1.32 -10.34 -13.47
CA ASN A 51 0.00 -10.44 -14.07
C ASN A 51 0.49 -11.88 -14.04
N VAL A 52 0.59 -12.48 -15.21
CA VAL A 52 0.97 -13.91 -15.39
C VAL A 52 2.30 -14.24 -14.72
N THR A 53 3.28 -13.33 -14.76
CA THR A 53 4.59 -13.51 -14.13
C THR A 53 4.47 -13.54 -12.61
N LEU A 54 3.72 -12.58 -12.03
CA LEU A 54 3.52 -12.52 -10.58
C LEU A 54 2.73 -13.74 -10.09
N ALA A 55 1.66 -14.12 -10.78
CA ALA A 55 0.85 -15.30 -10.46
C ALA A 55 1.67 -16.59 -10.47
N LYS A 56 2.49 -16.79 -11.51
CA LYS A 56 3.39 -17.96 -11.62
C LYS A 56 4.40 -18.01 -10.46
N ILE A 57 5.03 -16.90 -10.14
CA ILE A 57 6.02 -16.85 -9.06
C ILE A 57 5.35 -17.09 -7.70
N THR A 58 4.16 -16.50 -7.44
CA THR A 58 3.42 -16.73 -6.20
C THR A 58 3.01 -18.17 -6.02
N GLU A 59 2.54 -18.85 -7.06
CA GLU A 59 2.22 -20.28 -7.04
C GLU A 59 3.43 -21.15 -6.67
N LEU A 60 4.58 -20.89 -7.31
CA LEU A 60 5.82 -21.61 -7.02
C LEU A 60 6.33 -21.31 -5.60
N LEU A 61 6.18 -20.08 -5.10
CA LEU A 61 6.52 -19.70 -3.72
C LEU A 61 5.61 -20.39 -2.70
N GLU A 62 4.33 -20.57 -3.00
CA GLU A 62 3.40 -21.31 -2.13
C GLU A 62 3.79 -22.78 -2.00
N ALA A 63 4.21 -23.40 -3.09
CA ALA A 63 4.64 -24.79 -3.12
C ALA A 63 6.09 -25.00 -2.64
N ASP A 64 6.87 -23.91 -2.46
CA ASP A 64 8.33 -23.94 -2.27
C ASP A 64 9.04 -24.78 -3.38
N ASP A 65 8.59 -24.60 -4.63
CA ASP A 65 8.98 -25.41 -5.77
C ASP A 65 10.38 -25.04 -6.27
N PRO A 66 11.29 -26.04 -6.47
CA PRO A 66 12.61 -25.81 -7.06
C PRO A 66 12.61 -25.11 -8.42
N LYS A 67 11.51 -25.18 -9.17
CA LYS A 67 11.35 -24.46 -10.46
C LYS A 67 11.47 -22.94 -10.31
N LEU A 68 11.38 -22.39 -9.10
CA LEU A 68 11.73 -20.98 -8.85
C LEU A 68 13.16 -20.64 -9.30
N ALA A 69 14.09 -21.61 -9.22
CA ALA A 69 15.46 -21.42 -9.70
C ALA A 69 15.54 -21.21 -11.21
N GLU A 70 14.59 -21.81 -11.97
CA GLU A 70 14.53 -21.74 -13.43
C GLU A 70 13.86 -20.47 -13.96
N ILE A 71 13.20 -19.68 -13.07
CA ILE A 71 12.58 -18.41 -13.45
C ILE A 71 13.65 -17.43 -13.93
N PRO A 72 13.47 -16.83 -15.13
CA PRO A 72 14.43 -15.87 -15.66
C PRO A 72 14.67 -14.69 -14.69
N PRO A 73 15.92 -14.20 -14.55
CA PRO A 73 16.22 -13.06 -13.67
C PRO A 73 15.36 -11.84 -13.91
N ARG A 74 14.98 -11.54 -15.15
CA ARG A 74 14.09 -10.44 -15.51
C ARG A 74 12.69 -10.58 -14.91
N GLU A 75 12.17 -11.80 -14.81
CA GLU A 75 10.85 -12.06 -14.21
C GLU A 75 10.91 -11.91 -12.68
N LYS A 76 11.98 -12.43 -12.05
CA LYS A 76 12.25 -12.23 -10.62
C LYS A 76 12.43 -10.74 -10.29
N TRP A 77 13.13 -10.00 -11.15
CA TRP A 77 13.30 -8.56 -11.03
C TRP A 77 11.94 -7.84 -11.02
N ARG A 78 11.04 -8.17 -11.95
CA ARG A 78 9.68 -7.58 -11.98
C ARG A 78 8.89 -7.89 -10.72
N PHE A 79 9.03 -9.10 -10.20
CA PHE A 79 8.39 -9.50 -8.95
C PHE A 79 8.86 -8.64 -7.76
N LEU A 80 10.15 -8.38 -7.64
CA LEU A 80 10.68 -7.51 -6.59
C LEU A 80 10.29 -6.05 -6.79
N CYS A 81 10.32 -5.53 -8.02
CA CYS A 81 9.88 -4.16 -8.33
C CYS A 81 8.45 -3.90 -7.90
N PHE A 82 7.54 -4.87 -8.03
CA PHE A 82 6.18 -4.74 -7.52
C PHE A 82 6.17 -4.42 -6.01
N PHE A 83 6.96 -5.14 -5.20
CA PHE A 83 7.03 -4.87 -3.75
C PHE A 83 7.73 -3.55 -3.43
N GLU A 84 8.70 -3.14 -4.24
CA GLU A 84 9.32 -1.83 -4.09
C GLU A 84 8.33 -0.69 -4.36
N GLU A 85 7.48 -0.83 -5.38
CA GLU A 85 6.39 0.12 -5.65
C GLU A 85 5.40 0.18 -4.48
N VAL A 86 4.97 -0.97 -3.96
CA VAL A 86 4.13 -1.04 -2.76
C VAL A 86 4.80 -0.34 -1.56
N THR A 87 6.12 -0.50 -1.40
CA THR A 87 6.89 0.14 -0.32
C THR A 87 6.87 1.66 -0.45
N VAL A 88 7.00 2.21 -1.66
CA VAL A 88 6.89 3.65 -1.90
C VAL A 88 5.54 4.18 -1.45
N LEU A 89 4.45 3.46 -1.76
CA LEU A 89 3.10 3.84 -1.35
C LEU A 89 2.89 3.76 0.17
N LEU A 90 3.47 2.75 0.82
CA LEU A 90 3.49 2.64 2.28
C LEU A 90 4.22 3.82 2.93
N ARG A 91 5.39 4.18 2.41
CA ARG A 91 6.16 5.34 2.89
C ARG A 91 5.42 6.66 2.69
N ALA A 92 4.68 6.79 1.59
CA ALA A 92 3.80 7.93 1.32
C ALA A 92 2.51 7.93 2.16
N LYS A 93 2.29 6.92 3.02
CA LYS A 93 1.07 6.73 3.84
C LYS A 93 -0.23 6.70 3.01
N LEU A 94 -0.13 6.22 1.78
CA LEU A 94 -1.26 6.06 0.88
C LEU A 94 -2.04 4.76 1.15
N ILE A 95 -1.37 3.76 1.70
CA ILE A 95 -1.94 2.47 2.11
C ILE A 95 -1.41 2.10 3.50
N SER A 96 -2.15 1.30 4.27
CA SER A 96 -1.72 0.88 5.60
C SER A 96 -0.88 -0.39 5.58
N ASP A 97 0.04 -0.51 6.54
CA ASP A 97 0.89 -1.68 6.70
C ASP A 97 0.05 -2.96 6.90
N GLU A 98 -1.03 -2.88 7.68
CA GLU A 98 -1.91 -4.01 7.98
C GLU A 98 -2.64 -4.53 6.75
N LEU A 99 -3.14 -3.61 5.89
CA LEU A 99 -3.83 -3.97 4.66
C LEU A 99 -2.89 -4.64 3.67
N VAL A 100 -1.68 -4.09 3.51
CA VAL A 100 -0.64 -4.62 2.64
C VAL A 100 -0.12 -5.97 3.14
N TYR A 101 0.07 -6.12 4.45
CA TYR A 101 0.42 -7.40 5.05
C TYR A 101 -0.59 -8.49 4.71
N TYR A 102 -1.88 -8.17 4.84
CA TYR A 102 -2.96 -9.11 4.55
C TYR A 102 -2.97 -9.58 3.09
N MET A 103 -2.63 -8.69 2.16
CA MET A 103 -2.68 -8.98 0.73
C MET A 103 -1.38 -9.56 0.17
N PHE A 104 -0.24 -9.04 0.58
CA PHE A 104 1.05 -9.27 -0.08
C PHE A 104 2.15 -9.77 0.86
N GLY A 105 2.03 -9.53 2.18
CA GLY A 105 3.07 -9.79 3.17
C GLY A 105 3.52 -11.26 3.21
N TYR A 106 2.60 -12.18 3.01
CA TYR A 106 2.90 -13.61 2.95
C TYR A 106 3.91 -13.94 1.83
N TYR A 107 3.67 -13.44 0.62
CA TYR A 107 4.51 -13.73 -0.54
C TYR A 107 5.89 -13.09 -0.45
N ALA A 108 5.98 -11.87 0.05
CA ALA A 108 7.26 -11.22 0.26
C ALA A 108 8.13 -11.95 1.29
N THR A 109 7.51 -12.37 2.40
CA THR A 109 8.22 -13.14 3.45
C THR A 109 8.66 -14.51 2.94
N ARG A 110 7.84 -15.16 2.13
CA ARG A 110 8.22 -16.42 1.48
C ARG A 110 9.35 -16.23 0.48
N CYS A 111 9.28 -15.19 -0.35
CA CYS A 111 10.33 -14.83 -1.29
C CYS A 111 11.67 -14.61 -0.59
N ASP A 112 11.68 -13.84 0.51
CA ASP A 112 12.86 -13.57 1.31
C ASP A 112 13.53 -14.86 1.83
N ARG A 113 12.72 -15.83 2.25
CA ARG A 113 13.19 -17.11 2.84
C ARG A 113 13.46 -18.19 1.82
N SER A 114 13.04 -18.04 0.58
CA SER A 114 13.18 -19.08 -0.44
C SER A 114 14.62 -19.25 -0.89
N GLN A 115 15.17 -20.44 -0.73
CA GLN A 115 16.47 -20.81 -1.27
C GLN A 115 16.48 -20.97 -2.80
N TRP A 116 15.31 -21.14 -3.41
CA TRP A 116 15.14 -21.34 -4.85
C TRP A 116 14.95 -20.05 -5.61
N PHE A 117 14.38 -19.02 -4.98
CA PHE A 117 14.20 -17.73 -5.62
C PHE A 117 15.55 -17.02 -5.82
N TRP A 118 16.41 -17.07 -4.80
CA TRP A 118 17.74 -16.50 -4.81
C TRP A 118 18.76 -17.55 -5.26
N ASN A 119 19.62 -17.24 -6.23
CA ASN A 119 20.63 -18.14 -6.73
C ASN A 119 21.82 -17.33 -7.30
N GLU A 120 22.84 -18.01 -7.87
CA GLU A 120 24.02 -17.33 -8.43
C GLU A 120 23.68 -16.34 -9.56
N ALA A 121 22.66 -16.67 -10.40
CA ALA A 121 22.22 -15.78 -11.48
C ALA A 121 21.33 -14.63 -10.98
N PHE A 122 20.79 -14.74 -9.76
CA PHE A 122 19.96 -13.72 -9.11
C PHE A 122 20.25 -13.70 -7.61
N PRO A 123 21.38 -13.09 -7.20
CA PRO A 123 21.86 -13.14 -5.83
C PRO A 123 20.98 -12.29 -4.90
N LYS A 124 20.90 -12.72 -3.64
CA LYS A 124 20.25 -11.98 -2.57
C LYS A 124 21.14 -10.81 -2.13
N ASP A 125 20.99 -9.64 -2.76
CA ASP A 125 21.73 -8.42 -2.45
C ASP A 125 20.82 -7.41 -1.74
N GLU A 126 20.99 -7.32 -0.41
CA GLU A 126 20.17 -6.43 0.42
C GLU A 126 20.42 -4.95 0.13
N ALA A 127 21.61 -4.58 -0.30
CA ALA A 127 21.93 -3.20 -0.65
C ALA A 127 21.25 -2.79 -1.97
N TYR A 128 21.19 -3.72 -2.93
CA TYR A 128 20.54 -3.47 -4.21
C TYR A 128 19.01 -3.46 -4.09
N TRP A 129 18.44 -4.40 -3.33
CA TRP A 129 16.99 -4.55 -3.12
C TRP A 129 16.49 -3.90 -1.83
N LEU A 130 17.02 -2.73 -1.50
CA LEU A 130 16.79 -2.05 -0.22
C LEU A 130 15.30 -1.87 0.09
N LEU A 131 14.48 -1.47 -0.87
CA LEU A 131 13.04 -1.22 -0.65
C LEU A 131 12.28 -2.54 -0.46
N PHE A 132 12.66 -3.61 -1.15
CA PHE A 132 12.07 -4.92 -0.93
C PHE A 132 12.37 -5.44 0.47
N PHE A 133 13.60 -5.35 0.95
CA PHE A 133 13.95 -5.80 2.31
C PHE A 133 13.35 -4.90 3.40
N ASP A 134 13.22 -3.59 3.17
CA ASP A 134 12.43 -2.70 4.04
C ASP A 134 10.96 -3.16 4.12
N PHE A 135 10.38 -3.54 2.98
CA PHE A 135 9.04 -4.12 2.94
C PHE A 135 8.94 -5.40 3.78
N VAL A 136 9.85 -6.34 3.58
CA VAL A 136 9.86 -7.60 4.34
C VAL A 136 9.97 -7.35 5.84
N ALA A 137 10.87 -6.49 6.28
CA ALA A 137 11.04 -6.13 7.68
C ALA A 137 9.76 -5.52 8.29
N ARG A 138 9.07 -4.64 7.54
CA ARG A 138 7.78 -4.09 7.94
C ARG A 138 6.71 -5.17 8.09
N MET A 139 6.62 -6.08 7.13
CA MET A 139 5.63 -7.17 7.15
C MET A 139 5.87 -8.14 8.31
N GLN A 140 7.12 -8.42 8.67
CA GLN A 140 7.47 -9.21 9.85
C GLN A 140 7.05 -8.52 11.15
N ASN A 141 7.20 -7.20 11.25
CA ASN A 141 6.73 -6.42 12.41
C ASN A 141 5.19 -6.48 12.53
N VAL A 142 4.47 -6.35 11.42
CA VAL A 142 3.00 -6.46 11.40
C VAL A 142 2.56 -7.87 11.78
N GLU A 143 3.30 -8.91 11.35
CA GLU A 143 3.02 -10.29 11.72
C GLU A 143 3.15 -10.52 13.23
N SER A 144 4.16 -9.94 13.86
CA SER A 144 4.33 -10.02 15.32
C SER A 144 3.18 -9.36 16.07
N LEU A 145 2.78 -8.15 15.67
CA LEU A 145 1.63 -7.43 16.23
C LEU A 145 0.31 -8.19 16.07
N LYS A 146 0.10 -8.83 14.90
CA LYS A 146 -1.08 -9.68 14.67
C LYS A 146 -1.14 -10.87 15.61
N LYS A 147 0.01 -11.50 15.89
CA LYS A 147 0.10 -12.62 16.83
C LYS A 147 -0.21 -12.19 18.28
N GLU A 148 0.25 -10.99 18.66
CA GLU A 148 0.04 -10.45 19.99
C GLU A 148 -1.40 -9.97 20.23
N ASN A 149 -1.99 -9.28 19.26
CA ASN A 149 -3.33 -8.68 19.41
C ASN A 149 -4.15 -8.68 18.12
N ARG A 150 -4.85 -9.81 17.87
CA ARG A 150 -5.67 -10.00 16.69
C ARG A 150 -6.82 -8.97 16.56
N LYS A 151 -7.42 -8.53 17.68
CA LYS A 151 -8.54 -7.55 17.64
C LYS A 151 -8.05 -6.19 17.17
N ALA A 152 -6.98 -5.69 17.77
CA ALA A 152 -6.39 -4.41 17.36
C ALA A 152 -5.90 -4.43 15.90
N PHE A 153 -5.41 -5.55 15.41
CA PHE A 153 -5.02 -5.71 14.02
C PHE A 153 -6.21 -5.52 13.06
N VAL A 154 -7.36 -6.16 13.36
CA VAL A 154 -8.57 -6.04 12.51
C VAL A 154 -9.14 -4.63 12.53
N GLU A 155 -9.09 -3.94 13.66
CA GLU A 155 -9.54 -2.54 13.78
C GLU A 155 -8.68 -1.60 12.91
N ARG A 156 -7.36 -1.79 12.89
CA ARG A 156 -6.45 -0.99 12.05
C ARG A 156 -6.62 -1.19 10.55
N ILE A 157 -7.09 -2.36 10.09
CA ILE A 157 -7.44 -2.57 8.67
C ILE A 157 -8.67 -1.73 8.27
N ARG A 158 -9.58 -1.45 9.22
CA ARG A 158 -10.82 -0.72 8.98
C ARG A 158 -10.67 0.81 9.03
N ALA A 159 -9.61 1.29 9.63
CA ALA A 159 -9.31 2.72 9.76
C ALA A 159 -8.65 3.30 8.51
#